data_3693b49a556f4841039695702568958c
#
_entry.id   3693b49a556f4841039695702568958c
#
_cell.length_a   1.000
_cell.length_b   1.000
_cell.length_c   1.000
_cell.angle_alpha   90.00
_cell.angle_beta   90.00
_cell.angle_gamma   90.00
#
_symmetry.space_group_name_H-M   'P 1'
#
loop_
_entity.id
_entity.type
_entity.pdbx_description
1 polymer ?
#
loop_
_entity_poly.entity_id
_entity_poly.type
_entity_poly.pdbx_seq_one_letter_code
_entity_poly.pdbx_strand_id
1 'polypeptide(L)'
;MKKITYGLILTALVSLPAQAEWVLNGDQSALSFVSTKAINVAEVHKFAELSGGVGADGMVRISIDLASVDTSIELRDERMREMLFNTAEYSTAEISAQVDAAELADLSAGQSVDMMVEGVLTLHGETRPLMMSVVVARSGDSNLLVMSKKPVVVNAPEFKLAEGVEALRAVAGLPSIGLAVPVSFVLAFDQG
;
A
#
# COMPACT_ATOMS: atom_id res chain seq x y z
N MET A 1 -34.23 9.63 59.99
CA MET A 1 -33.34 10.23 58.96
C MET A 1 -32.79 9.08 58.14
N LYS A 2 -33.33 8.86 56.93
CA LYS A 2 -32.89 7.82 56.00
C LYS A 2 -31.82 8.40 55.08
N LYS A 3 -30.60 7.87 55.12
CA LYS A 3 -29.53 8.24 54.18
C LYS A 3 -29.72 7.45 52.88
N ILE A 4 -29.97 8.15 51.77
CA ILE A 4 -30.00 7.56 50.44
C ILE A 4 -28.59 7.69 49.84
N THR A 5 -27.94 6.51 49.60
CA THR A 5 -26.63 6.43 48.97
C THR A 5 -26.87 6.29 47.46
N TYR A 6 -26.49 7.29 46.69
CA TYR A 6 -26.48 7.19 45.23
C TYR A 6 -25.23 6.47 44.78
N GLY A 7 -25.40 5.27 44.25
CA GLY A 7 -24.34 4.54 43.57
C GLY A 7 -24.09 5.11 42.17
N LEU A 8 -22.89 5.60 41.91
CA LEU A 8 -22.44 6.07 40.59
C LEU A 8 -22.10 4.83 39.75
N ILE A 9 -22.93 4.49 38.78
CA ILE A 9 -22.63 3.45 37.78
C ILE A 9 -21.74 4.07 36.71
N LEU A 10 -20.45 3.71 36.73
CA LEU A 10 -19.48 4.09 35.71
C LEU A 10 -19.63 3.11 34.54
N THR A 11 -20.33 3.52 33.49
CA THR A 11 -20.42 2.74 32.22
C THR A 11 -19.10 2.88 31.47
N ALA A 12 -18.28 1.86 31.46
CA ALA A 12 -17.10 1.78 30.60
C ALA A 12 -17.58 1.61 29.16
N LEU A 13 -17.34 2.60 28.30
CA LEU A 13 -17.48 2.50 26.85
C LEU A 13 -16.33 1.62 26.36
N VAL A 14 -16.64 0.36 26.05
CA VAL A 14 -15.74 -0.53 25.31
C VAL A 14 -15.81 -0.11 23.84
N SER A 15 -14.80 0.61 23.35
CA SER A 15 -14.64 0.85 21.93
C SER A 15 -14.25 -0.47 21.26
N LEU A 16 -15.19 -1.06 20.51
CA LEU A 16 -14.88 -2.19 19.64
C LEU A 16 -13.95 -1.67 18.52
N PRO A 17 -12.91 -2.43 18.13
CA PRO A 17 -12.13 -2.06 16.96
C PRO A 17 -13.06 -2.02 15.74
N ALA A 18 -13.00 -0.94 14.97
CA ALA A 18 -13.71 -0.86 13.69
C ALA A 18 -13.18 -1.97 12.79
N GLN A 19 -14.03 -2.93 12.45
CA GLN A 19 -13.70 -3.96 11.46
C GLN A 19 -13.61 -3.29 10.09
N ALA A 20 -12.68 -3.77 9.25
CA ALA A 20 -12.62 -3.32 7.86
C ALA A 20 -13.91 -3.77 7.14
N GLU A 21 -14.57 -2.86 6.45
CA GLU A 21 -15.74 -3.18 5.61
C GLU A 21 -15.30 -3.95 4.36
N TRP A 22 -14.08 -3.64 3.87
CA TRP A 22 -13.44 -4.33 2.75
C TRP A 22 -12.04 -4.78 3.17
N VAL A 23 -11.78 -6.08 3.06
CA VAL A 23 -10.50 -6.70 3.40
C VAL A 23 -9.73 -6.99 2.12
N LEU A 24 -8.46 -6.59 2.05
CA LEU A 24 -7.61 -6.88 0.90
C LEU A 24 -7.36 -8.39 0.79
N ASN A 25 -7.64 -8.93 -0.37
CA ASN A 25 -7.30 -10.29 -0.76
C ASN A 25 -5.91 -10.29 -1.43
N GLY A 26 -4.88 -10.64 -0.67
CA GLY A 26 -3.49 -10.63 -1.14
C GLY A 26 -3.26 -11.56 -2.33
N ASP A 27 -3.87 -12.73 -2.33
CA ASP A 27 -3.70 -13.74 -3.40
C ASP A 27 -4.27 -13.28 -4.76
N GLN A 28 -5.26 -12.39 -4.74
CA GLN A 28 -5.86 -11.82 -5.93
C GLN A 28 -5.36 -10.41 -6.25
N SER A 29 -4.44 -9.89 -5.43
CA SER A 29 -3.86 -8.57 -5.58
C SER A 29 -2.47 -8.65 -6.19
N ALA A 30 -2.07 -7.59 -6.88
CA ALA A 30 -0.75 -7.45 -7.46
C ALA A 30 -0.25 -6.01 -7.34
N LEU A 31 1.00 -5.85 -6.93
CA LEU A 31 1.73 -4.59 -6.97
C LEU A 31 3.05 -4.81 -7.67
N SER A 32 3.28 -4.08 -8.75
CA SER A 32 4.49 -4.15 -9.55
C SER A 32 5.18 -2.80 -9.64
N PHE A 33 6.49 -2.82 -9.76
CA PHE A 33 7.30 -1.64 -10.00
C PHE A 33 8.34 -1.87 -11.09
N VAL A 34 8.74 -0.79 -11.75
CA VAL A 34 9.71 -0.83 -12.85
C VAL A 34 11.01 -0.21 -12.39
N SER A 35 12.10 -0.98 -12.44
CA SER A 35 13.46 -0.44 -12.33
C SER A 35 14.06 -0.23 -13.72
N THR A 36 14.79 0.87 -13.91
CA THR A 36 15.52 1.14 -15.16
C THR A 36 17.00 1.18 -14.85
N LYS A 37 17.77 0.30 -15.49
CA LYS A 37 19.23 0.22 -15.35
C LYS A 37 19.94 0.46 -16.68
N ALA A 38 21.23 0.78 -16.63
CA ALA A 38 22.06 1.00 -17.82
C ALA A 38 21.36 1.92 -18.84
N ILE A 39 20.78 3.05 -18.34
CA ILE A 39 20.08 4.11 -19.08
C ILE A 39 18.68 3.69 -19.55
N ASN A 40 18.51 2.54 -20.20
CA ASN A 40 17.25 2.18 -20.88
C ASN A 40 16.87 0.71 -20.78
N VAL A 41 17.47 -0.07 -19.88
CA VAL A 41 17.05 -1.45 -19.60
C VAL A 41 16.03 -1.45 -18.47
N ALA A 42 14.77 -1.62 -18.80
CA ALA A 42 13.68 -1.69 -17.84
C ALA A 42 13.36 -3.13 -17.46
N GLU A 43 13.16 -3.38 -16.17
CA GLU A 43 12.73 -4.67 -15.61
C GLU A 43 11.55 -4.44 -14.68
N VAL A 44 10.58 -5.36 -14.74
CA VAL A 44 9.39 -5.34 -13.86
C VAL A 44 9.62 -6.28 -12.70
N HIS A 45 9.34 -5.78 -11.52
CA HIS A 45 9.43 -6.51 -10.25
C HIS A 45 8.12 -6.37 -9.48
N LYS A 46 7.93 -7.14 -8.42
CA LYS A 46 6.73 -7.10 -7.60
C LYS A 46 7.05 -7.21 -6.11
N PHE A 47 6.03 -6.93 -5.29
CA PHE A 47 5.95 -7.40 -3.92
C PHE A 47 4.87 -8.48 -3.86
N ALA A 48 5.18 -9.60 -3.21
CA ALA A 48 4.29 -10.76 -3.17
C ALA A 48 3.25 -10.66 -2.04
N GLU A 49 3.56 -9.93 -0.96
CA GLU A 49 2.70 -9.87 0.23
C GLU A 49 2.14 -8.47 0.46
N LEU A 50 0.82 -8.39 0.34
CA LEU A 50 0.03 -7.18 0.52
C LEU A 50 -1.07 -7.49 1.53
N SER A 51 -1.39 -6.52 2.40
CA SER A 51 -2.49 -6.63 3.36
C SER A 51 -3.15 -5.29 3.60
N GLY A 52 -4.30 -5.29 4.26
CA GLY A 52 -4.99 -4.06 4.62
C GLY A 52 -6.47 -4.09 4.32
N GLY A 53 -7.07 -2.93 4.10
CA GLY A 53 -8.49 -2.83 3.84
C GLY A 53 -9.02 -1.40 3.84
N VAL A 54 -10.34 -1.29 3.73
CA VAL A 54 -11.09 -0.05 3.84
C VAL A 54 -12.06 -0.18 5.01
N GLY A 55 -12.00 0.75 5.95
CA GLY A 55 -12.93 0.80 7.07
C GLY A 55 -14.30 1.35 6.67
N ALA A 56 -15.32 1.10 7.51
CA ALA A 56 -16.65 1.66 7.35
C ALA A 56 -16.67 3.21 7.34
N ASP A 57 -15.63 3.82 7.90
CA ASP A 57 -15.39 5.26 7.88
C ASP A 57 -14.73 5.77 6.58
N GLY A 58 -14.45 4.87 5.62
CA GLY A 58 -13.74 5.18 4.39
C GLY A 58 -12.22 5.30 4.53
N MET A 59 -11.66 4.97 5.70
CA MET A 59 -10.21 4.97 5.89
C MET A 59 -9.58 3.76 5.20
N VAL A 60 -8.78 4.03 4.18
CA VAL A 60 -7.96 3.04 3.47
C VAL A 60 -6.61 2.88 4.17
N ARG A 61 -6.20 1.64 4.42
CA ARG A 61 -4.85 1.29 4.88
C ARG A 61 -4.36 0.08 4.12
N ILE A 62 -3.27 0.23 3.40
CA ILE A 62 -2.61 -0.85 2.65
C ILE A 62 -1.18 -0.96 3.15
N SER A 63 -0.78 -2.15 3.54
CA SER A 63 0.57 -2.50 3.96
C SER A 63 1.20 -3.42 2.93
N ILE A 64 2.44 -3.13 2.57
CA ILE A 64 3.27 -3.87 1.61
C ILE A 64 4.45 -4.42 2.41
N ASP A 65 4.59 -5.74 2.50
CA ASP A 65 5.78 -6.35 3.11
C ASP A 65 6.98 -6.15 2.18
N LEU A 66 7.97 -5.37 2.60
CA LEU A 66 9.16 -5.07 1.81
C LEU A 66 10.09 -6.28 1.69
N ALA A 67 10.01 -7.25 2.63
CA ALA A 67 10.75 -8.49 2.53
C ALA A 67 10.23 -9.42 1.43
N SER A 68 8.97 -9.21 1.00
CA SER A 68 8.34 -9.97 -0.08
C SER A 68 8.73 -9.51 -1.50
N VAL A 69 9.74 -8.64 -1.63
CA VAL A 69 10.25 -8.22 -2.94
C VAL A 69 10.69 -9.43 -3.76
N ASP A 70 10.20 -9.49 -5.00
CA ASP A 70 10.50 -10.54 -5.96
C ASP A 70 10.92 -9.93 -7.29
N THR A 71 12.18 -10.14 -7.63
CA THR A 71 12.79 -9.74 -8.89
C THR A 71 13.14 -10.93 -9.77
N SER A 72 12.70 -12.14 -9.38
CA SER A 72 13.04 -13.43 -10.00
C SER A 72 14.55 -13.78 -9.92
N ILE A 73 15.32 -13.10 -9.06
CA ILE A 73 16.73 -13.36 -8.77
C ILE A 73 16.96 -13.25 -7.27
N GLU A 74 17.04 -14.37 -6.55
CA GLU A 74 17.13 -14.44 -5.10
C GLU A 74 18.25 -13.55 -4.51
N LEU A 75 19.45 -13.60 -5.08
CA LEU A 75 20.57 -12.76 -4.61
C LEU A 75 20.27 -11.25 -4.74
N ARG A 76 19.48 -10.86 -5.73
CA ARG A 76 19.05 -9.46 -5.89
C ARG A 76 17.99 -9.10 -4.86
N ASP A 77 17.06 -10.00 -4.61
CA ASP A 77 16.01 -9.82 -3.61
C ASP A 77 16.62 -9.68 -2.21
N GLU A 78 17.61 -10.52 -1.87
CA GLU A 78 18.37 -10.42 -0.63
C GLU A 78 19.07 -9.04 -0.50
N ARG A 79 19.76 -8.60 -1.55
CA ARG A 79 20.44 -7.31 -1.56
C ARG A 79 19.46 -6.13 -1.47
N MET A 80 18.28 -6.22 -2.08
CA MET A 80 17.25 -5.20 -1.96
C MET A 80 16.68 -5.15 -0.54
N ARG A 81 16.45 -6.29 0.10
CA ARG A 81 16.03 -6.36 1.50
C ARG A 81 17.04 -5.70 2.44
N GLU A 82 18.32 -6.00 2.25
CA GLU A 82 19.38 -5.53 3.15
C GLU A 82 19.85 -4.10 2.84
N MET A 83 20.18 -3.81 1.57
CA MET A 83 20.91 -2.61 1.18
C MET A 83 20.01 -1.46 0.75
N LEU A 84 18.81 -1.77 0.22
CA LEU A 84 17.87 -0.75 -0.26
C LEU A 84 16.83 -0.43 0.81
N PHE A 85 16.07 -1.43 1.23
CA PHE A 85 14.94 -1.22 2.12
C PHE A 85 15.30 -1.29 3.60
N ASN A 86 16.42 -1.93 3.96
CA ASN A 86 16.78 -2.22 5.37
C ASN A 86 15.57 -2.82 6.13
N THR A 87 15.07 -3.96 5.63
CA THR A 87 13.81 -4.55 6.10
C THR A 87 13.84 -4.98 7.57
N ALA A 88 15.03 -5.09 8.16
CA ALA A 88 15.20 -5.31 9.60
C ALA A 88 14.71 -4.11 10.44
N GLU A 89 14.77 -2.91 9.91
CA GLU A 89 14.32 -1.66 10.56
C GLU A 89 12.99 -1.18 9.97
N TYR A 90 12.81 -1.29 8.67
CA TYR A 90 11.64 -0.84 7.91
C TYR A 90 11.00 -2.04 7.20
N SER A 91 10.19 -2.82 7.92
CA SER A 91 9.62 -4.06 7.38
C SER A 91 8.52 -3.81 6.34
N THR A 92 7.82 -2.67 6.42
CA THR A 92 6.66 -2.37 5.57
C THR A 92 6.76 -1.01 4.90
N ALA A 93 6.11 -0.90 3.74
CA ALA A 93 5.64 0.38 3.21
C ALA A 93 4.12 0.47 3.43
N GLU A 94 3.63 1.66 3.79
CA GLU A 94 2.23 1.85 4.11
C GLU A 94 1.61 2.97 3.28
N ILE A 95 0.44 2.70 2.72
CA ILE A 95 -0.40 3.70 2.06
C ILE A 95 -1.64 3.91 2.92
N SER A 96 -1.94 5.17 3.25
CA SER A 96 -3.20 5.55 3.87
C SER A 96 -3.88 6.65 3.08
N ALA A 97 -5.22 6.57 2.98
CA ALA A 97 -6.03 7.55 2.29
C ALA A 97 -7.43 7.59 2.90
N GLN A 98 -8.15 8.68 2.67
CA GLN A 98 -9.56 8.80 3.00
C GLN A 98 -10.36 8.81 1.70
N VAL A 99 -11.37 7.94 1.60
CA VAL A 99 -12.31 7.88 0.48
C VAL A 99 -13.74 8.04 1.01
N ASP A 100 -14.68 8.37 0.14
CA ASP A 100 -16.10 8.38 0.49
C ASP A 100 -16.63 6.94 0.49
N ALA A 101 -16.91 6.40 1.68
CA ALA A 101 -17.45 5.05 1.83
C ALA A 101 -18.82 4.90 1.16
N ALA A 102 -19.64 5.98 1.10
CA ALA A 102 -20.94 5.95 0.44
C ALA A 102 -20.79 5.78 -1.08
N GLU A 103 -19.79 6.40 -1.72
CA GLU A 103 -19.52 6.25 -3.14
C GLU A 103 -19.14 4.79 -3.49
N LEU A 104 -18.40 4.12 -2.59
CA LEU A 104 -18.07 2.69 -2.76
C LEU A 104 -19.32 1.79 -2.56
N ALA A 105 -20.16 2.11 -1.58
CA ALA A 105 -21.38 1.34 -1.27
C ALA A 105 -22.43 1.45 -2.38
N ASP A 106 -22.57 2.62 -2.99
CA ASP A 106 -23.54 2.90 -4.07
C ASP A 106 -23.16 2.23 -5.42
N LEU A 107 -21.92 1.74 -5.55
CA LEU A 107 -21.45 1.10 -6.76
C LEU A 107 -22.13 -0.26 -6.95
N SER A 108 -22.95 -0.42 -7.97
CA SER A 108 -23.64 -1.69 -8.27
C SER A 108 -22.67 -2.70 -8.91
N ALA A 109 -22.95 -4.00 -8.77
CA ALA A 109 -22.18 -5.06 -9.42
C ALA A 109 -22.06 -4.85 -10.94
N GLY A 110 -20.85 -4.94 -11.47
CA GLY A 110 -20.53 -4.69 -12.89
C GLY A 110 -20.30 -3.22 -13.23
N GLN A 111 -20.44 -2.29 -12.29
CA GLN A 111 -20.13 -0.88 -12.50
C GLN A 111 -18.69 -0.55 -12.11
N SER A 112 -18.18 0.54 -12.66
CA SER A 112 -16.89 1.12 -12.30
C SER A 112 -16.93 2.63 -12.29
N VAL A 113 -16.06 3.24 -11.49
CA VAL A 113 -15.88 4.68 -11.36
C VAL A 113 -14.40 5.04 -11.39
N ASP A 114 -14.07 6.17 -12.01
CA ASP A 114 -12.75 6.76 -11.99
C ASP A 114 -12.64 7.69 -10.77
N MET A 115 -11.61 7.47 -9.94
CA MET A 115 -11.37 8.28 -8.74
C MET A 115 -9.96 8.88 -8.73
N MET A 116 -9.85 10.09 -8.20
CA MET A 116 -8.57 10.67 -7.77
C MET A 116 -8.48 10.54 -6.27
N VAL A 117 -7.54 9.73 -5.80
CA VAL A 117 -7.34 9.47 -4.36
C VAL A 117 -6.10 10.21 -3.88
N GLU A 118 -6.32 11.11 -2.94
CA GLU A 118 -5.25 11.76 -2.19
C GLU A 118 -4.93 10.90 -0.96
N GLY A 119 -3.67 10.50 -0.84
CA GLY A 119 -3.20 9.70 0.27
C GLY A 119 -1.79 10.08 0.67
N VAL A 120 -1.23 9.29 1.54
CA VAL A 120 0.18 9.39 1.95
C VAL A 120 0.85 8.02 1.84
N LEU A 121 2.10 8.02 1.40
CA LEU A 121 2.98 6.87 1.40
C LEU A 121 4.01 7.05 2.51
N THR A 122 4.09 6.09 3.42
CA THR A 122 5.19 5.96 4.37
C THR A 122 6.10 4.84 3.90
N LEU A 123 7.36 5.16 3.63
CA LEU A 123 8.36 4.22 3.12
C LEU A 123 9.73 4.59 3.71
N HIS A 124 10.45 3.61 4.24
CA HIS A 124 11.79 3.80 4.80
C HIS A 124 11.89 4.95 5.81
N GLY A 125 10.87 5.05 6.69
CA GLY A 125 10.77 6.09 7.73
C GLY A 125 10.35 7.48 7.25
N GLU A 126 10.16 7.70 5.95
CA GLU A 126 9.71 8.96 5.37
C GLU A 126 8.24 8.88 4.93
N THR A 127 7.49 9.95 5.18
CA THR A 127 6.08 10.06 4.77
C THR A 127 5.92 11.18 3.75
N ARG A 128 5.30 10.88 2.61
CA ARG A 128 5.07 11.84 1.52
C ARG A 128 3.64 11.76 1.00
N PRO A 129 3.06 12.89 0.58
CA PRO A 129 1.76 12.88 -0.08
C PRO A 129 1.84 12.10 -1.39
N LEU A 130 0.75 11.39 -1.71
CA LEU A 130 0.63 10.56 -2.89
C LEU A 130 -0.71 10.83 -3.58
N MET A 131 -0.67 11.16 -4.88
CA MET A 131 -1.86 11.33 -5.69
C MET A 131 -2.00 10.14 -6.64
N MET A 132 -3.09 9.39 -6.50
CA MET A 132 -3.37 8.19 -7.28
C MET A 132 -4.62 8.38 -8.14
N SER A 133 -4.49 8.12 -9.44
CA SER A 133 -5.65 8.00 -10.33
C SER A 133 -5.99 6.53 -10.45
N VAL A 134 -7.18 6.14 -10.01
CA VAL A 134 -7.61 4.75 -9.93
C VAL A 134 -8.94 4.54 -10.64
N VAL A 135 -9.17 3.30 -11.04
CA VAL A 135 -10.49 2.78 -11.40
C VAL A 135 -10.92 1.86 -10.28
N VAL A 136 -12.08 2.11 -9.72
CA VAL A 136 -12.73 1.22 -8.75
C VAL A 136 -13.86 0.50 -9.49
N ALA A 137 -13.85 -0.82 -9.49
CA ALA A 137 -14.86 -1.65 -10.14
C ALA A 137 -15.47 -2.62 -9.13
N ARG A 138 -16.80 -2.72 -9.09
CA ARG A 138 -17.50 -3.75 -8.33
C ARG A 138 -17.68 -5.00 -9.19
N SER A 139 -16.86 -6.02 -8.96
CA SER A 139 -16.86 -7.25 -9.77
C SER A 139 -17.95 -8.25 -9.38
N GLY A 140 -18.59 -8.05 -8.23
CA GLY A 140 -19.67 -8.87 -7.69
C GLY A 140 -20.33 -8.21 -6.49
N ASP A 141 -21.25 -8.89 -5.81
CA ASP A 141 -21.95 -8.32 -4.65
C ASP A 141 -21.00 -8.04 -3.47
N SER A 142 -19.95 -8.83 -3.34
CA SER A 142 -19.00 -8.81 -2.21
C SER A 142 -17.55 -8.53 -2.61
N ASN A 143 -17.28 -8.08 -3.84
CA ASN A 143 -15.93 -7.91 -4.35
C ASN A 143 -15.73 -6.55 -5.01
N LEU A 144 -14.62 -5.89 -4.65
CA LEU A 144 -14.12 -4.68 -5.31
C LEU A 144 -12.75 -4.93 -5.93
N LEU A 145 -12.51 -4.34 -7.09
CA LEU A 145 -11.20 -4.24 -7.72
C LEU A 145 -10.81 -2.77 -7.81
N VAL A 146 -9.61 -2.44 -7.36
CA VAL A 146 -9.03 -1.10 -7.45
C VAL A 146 -7.77 -1.20 -8.29
N MET A 147 -7.71 -0.48 -9.40
CA MET A 147 -6.60 -0.53 -10.34
C MET A 147 -6.00 0.86 -10.53
N SER A 148 -4.68 0.94 -10.57
CA SER A 148 -4.01 2.17 -11.00
C SER A 148 -4.32 2.46 -12.47
N LYS A 149 -4.96 3.60 -12.76
CA LYS A 149 -5.29 4.02 -14.13
C LYS A 149 -4.03 4.46 -14.91
N LYS A 150 -3.03 4.92 -14.19
CA LYS A 150 -1.68 5.24 -14.66
C LYS A 150 -0.67 4.89 -13.57
N PRO A 151 0.59 4.60 -13.91
CA PRO A 151 1.61 4.37 -12.90
C PRO A 151 1.76 5.57 -11.96
N VAL A 152 1.97 5.26 -10.69
CA VAL A 152 2.40 6.22 -9.66
C VAL A 152 3.92 6.25 -9.68
N VAL A 153 4.53 7.42 -9.76
CA VAL A 153 6.00 7.53 -9.76
C VAL A 153 6.49 7.80 -8.34
N VAL A 154 7.27 6.86 -7.80
CA VAL A 154 7.95 6.98 -6.52
C VAL A 154 9.40 7.42 -6.77
N ASN A 155 9.81 8.54 -6.20
CA ASN A 155 11.17 9.06 -6.34
C ASN A 155 12.01 8.60 -5.13
N ALA A 156 13.00 7.76 -5.36
CA ALA A 156 13.84 7.17 -4.32
C ALA A 156 14.47 8.19 -3.35
N PRO A 157 14.95 9.37 -3.80
CA PRO A 157 15.51 10.38 -2.89
C PRO A 157 14.51 10.93 -1.86
N GLU A 158 13.21 10.98 -2.19
CA GLU A 158 12.17 11.48 -1.28
C GLU A 158 11.98 10.57 -0.06
N PHE A 159 12.43 9.31 -0.17
CA PHE A 159 12.31 8.28 0.85
C PHE A 159 13.70 7.81 1.37
N LYS A 160 14.74 8.62 1.20
CA LYS A 160 16.12 8.28 1.61
C LYS A 160 16.67 6.98 1.00
N LEU A 161 16.11 6.54 -0.11
CA LEU A 161 16.53 5.30 -0.79
C LEU A 161 17.65 5.50 -1.82
N ALA A 162 18.07 6.75 -2.09
CA ALA A 162 19.08 7.03 -3.12
C ALA A 162 20.42 6.37 -2.85
N GLU A 163 20.86 6.32 -1.59
CA GLU A 163 22.11 5.68 -1.18
C GLU A 163 22.02 4.15 -1.36
N GLY A 164 20.89 3.55 -1.02
CA GLY A 164 20.65 2.12 -1.24
C GLY A 164 20.64 1.75 -2.74
N VAL A 165 20.04 2.59 -3.58
CA VAL A 165 20.08 2.41 -5.04
C VAL A 165 21.52 2.50 -5.55
N GLU A 166 22.33 3.42 -5.04
CA GLU A 166 23.74 3.54 -5.42
C GLU A 166 24.56 2.33 -4.95
N ALA A 167 24.30 1.82 -3.75
CA ALA A 167 24.93 0.61 -3.24
C ALA A 167 24.60 -0.60 -4.13
N LEU A 168 23.33 -0.77 -4.52
CA LEU A 168 22.92 -1.82 -5.47
C LEU A 168 23.58 -1.66 -6.83
N ARG A 169 23.69 -0.44 -7.35
CA ARG A 169 24.38 -0.13 -8.60
C ARG A 169 25.84 -0.58 -8.54
N ALA A 170 26.53 -0.24 -7.44
CA ALA A 170 27.95 -0.55 -7.26
C ALA A 170 28.20 -2.07 -7.21
N VAL A 171 27.44 -2.82 -6.40
CA VAL A 171 27.64 -4.29 -6.28
C VAL A 171 27.23 -5.05 -7.52
N ALA A 172 26.36 -4.48 -8.36
CA ALA A 172 25.97 -5.04 -9.64
C ALA A 172 26.89 -4.63 -10.80
N GLY A 173 27.86 -3.73 -10.57
CA GLY A 173 28.76 -3.22 -11.60
C GLY A 173 28.05 -2.47 -12.73
N LEU A 174 26.90 -1.84 -12.43
CA LEU A 174 26.06 -1.15 -13.41
C LEU A 174 26.50 0.30 -13.61
N PRO A 175 26.36 0.86 -14.81
CA PRO A 175 26.67 2.28 -15.06
C PRO A 175 25.65 3.21 -14.39
N SER A 176 24.38 2.79 -14.27
CA SER A 176 23.32 3.58 -13.64
C SER A 176 22.12 2.71 -13.23
N ILE A 177 21.40 3.16 -12.20
CA ILE A 177 20.02 2.74 -11.89
C ILE A 177 19.17 3.99 -11.73
N GLY A 178 17.98 3.99 -12.33
CA GLY A 178 17.03 5.11 -12.26
C GLY A 178 16.48 5.31 -10.85
N LEU A 179 16.30 6.55 -10.44
CA LEU A 179 15.77 6.92 -9.13
C LEU A 179 14.25 7.16 -9.13
N ALA A 180 13.64 7.31 -10.30
CA ALA A 180 12.20 7.42 -10.48
C ALA A 180 11.64 6.04 -10.82
N VAL A 181 10.76 5.52 -9.97
CA VAL A 181 10.24 4.16 -10.02
C VAL A 181 8.74 4.19 -10.29
N PRO A 182 8.29 3.85 -11.51
CA PRO A 182 6.87 3.67 -11.80
C PRO A 182 6.32 2.43 -11.06
N VAL A 183 5.19 2.61 -10.39
CA VAL A 183 4.47 1.58 -9.63
C VAL A 183 3.06 1.46 -10.18
N SER A 184 2.60 0.24 -10.41
CA SER A 184 1.23 -0.08 -10.82
C SER A 184 0.66 -1.18 -9.92
N PHE A 185 -0.65 -1.14 -9.70
CA PHE A 185 -1.30 -2.12 -8.85
C PHE A 185 -2.70 -2.50 -9.35
N VAL A 186 -3.09 -3.71 -8.98
CA VAL A 186 -4.45 -4.23 -8.98
C VAL A 186 -4.68 -4.77 -7.58
N LEU A 187 -5.65 -4.22 -6.86
CA LEU A 187 -5.98 -4.62 -5.51
C LEU A 187 -7.39 -5.18 -5.50
N ALA A 188 -7.54 -6.41 -5.06
CA ALA A 188 -8.82 -7.08 -4.88
C ALA A 188 -9.24 -7.01 -3.41
N PHE A 189 -10.49 -6.67 -3.16
CA PHE A 189 -11.04 -6.62 -1.82
C PHE A 189 -12.28 -7.50 -1.75
N ASP A 190 -12.40 -8.23 -0.64
CA ASP A 190 -13.58 -8.98 -0.27
C ASP A 190 -14.32 -8.24 0.84
N GLN A 191 -15.65 -8.31 0.85
CA GLN A 191 -16.45 -7.74 1.92
C GLN A 191 -16.19 -8.51 3.22
N GLY A 192 -15.88 -7.78 4.31
CA GLY A 192 -15.55 -8.32 5.64
C GLY A 192 -16.78 -8.78 6.43
#